data_2054b0cd945e6fcdc31fa4421b971d74
#
_entry.id   2054b0cd945e6fcdc31fa4421b971d74
#
_cell.length_a   1.000
_cell.length_b   1.000
_cell.length_c   1.000
_cell.angle_alpha   90.00
_cell.angle_beta   90.00
_cell.angle_gamma   90.00
#
_symmetry.space_group_name_H-M   'P 1'
#
loop_
_entity.id
_entity.type
_entity.pdbx_description
1 polymer ?
#
loop_
_entity_poly.entity_id
_entity_poly.type
_entity_poly.pdbx_seq_one_letter_code
_entity_poly.pdbx_strand_id
1 'polypeptide(L)'
;MLRMETIQYNLPQSRIPQAWYNILADLPRPLAPPLHPGTLQPIGPDDLAPLFPMGLILQEVSAEREIEIPEPVRQIYAQWRPSPLFRARRLEKALDTPAHIYYKYEGVSPAGSHKLNTAVPQAYYNKIEGTKHLSTETGAGQWGSALSMACSFFELDCKVFMVRVSYNQKPYRRALIEAFGATVTASPSMETESGRAILAAHPDSNGSLGIAISEAVEVAAKDPHTKYALGSVLNHVLLHQTVIGLEAIQQMELAADEPDVIIACAGGGSNFAGLAMPYVGRKIKGQSNARIVAVEPAACPSMTKGKFLYDFGDTGHLTPLVKMNTLGSTFMPPGIHAGGLRYHGMAPLVSHVLDLGLIEAATVQQLDAFAAGITFARAEGIVPAPEANHAVAQAITEALKAKEEGRQKTILFNLSGHGHFDMQSYLDYQAGKLENYEYPAEEIAMALAGLPAVG
;
A
#
# COMPACT_ATOMS: atom_id res chain seq x y z
N MET A 1 19.09 36.72 -18.18
CA MET A 1 18.93 35.25 -18.30
C MET A 1 17.92 34.80 -17.26
N LEU A 2 16.74 34.36 -17.68
CA LEU A 2 15.81 33.69 -16.76
C LEU A 2 16.47 32.38 -16.30
N ARG A 3 16.80 32.28 -15.03
CA ARG A 3 17.38 31.05 -14.43
C ARG A 3 16.30 29.99 -14.47
N MET A 4 16.54 28.87 -15.13
CA MET A 4 15.60 27.75 -15.15
C MET A 4 15.43 27.25 -13.70
N GLU A 5 14.20 27.26 -13.21
CA GLU A 5 13.91 26.79 -11.85
C GLU A 5 13.95 25.28 -11.79
N THR A 6 14.59 24.74 -10.77
CA THR A 6 14.64 23.28 -10.54
C THR A 6 13.25 22.76 -10.19
N ILE A 7 12.82 21.73 -10.91
CA ILE A 7 11.55 21.03 -10.67
C ILE A 7 11.74 19.55 -10.29
N GLN A 8 12.93 19.00 -10.51
CA GLN A 8 13.23 17.59 -10.23
C GLN A 8 14.49 17.48 -9.36
N TYR A 9 14.39 16.76 -8.27
CA TYR A 9 15.44 16.54 -7.29
C TYR A 9 15.82 15.07 -7.30
N ASN A 10 16.92 14.74 -7.99
CA ASN A 10 17.40 13.37 -8.15
C ASN A 10 18.61 13.12 -7.25
N LEU A 11 18.64 11.93 -6.66
CA LEU A 11 19.82 11.41 -5.99
C LEU A 11 20.61 10.51 -6.97
N PRO A 12 21.95 10.46 -6.88
CA PRO A 12 22.72 9.47 -7.63
C PRO A 12 22.47 8.06 -7.08
N GLN A 13 22.73 7.02 -7.88
CA GLN A 13 22.57 5.60 -7.45
C GLN A 13 23.35 5.24 -6.18
N SER A 14 24.49 5.89 -5.94
CA SER A 14 25.26 5.72 -4.71
C SER A 14 24.51 6.15 -3.43
N ARG A 15 23.36 6.80 -3.57
CA ARG A 15 22.48 7.21 -2.48
C ARG A 15 21.25 6.31 -2.30
N ILE A 16 21.18 5.19 -3.02
CA ILE A 16 20.20 4.14 -2.70
C ILE A 16 20.42 3.72 -1.24
N PRO A 17 19.38 3.70 -0.40
CA PRO A 17 19.52 3.30 1.00
C PRO A 17 20.22 1.95 1.15
N GLN A 18 21.14 1.86 2.10
CA GLN A 18 21.86 0.62 2.41
C GLN A 18 21.10 -0.23 3.42
N ALA A 19 20.16 0.37 4.16
CA ALA A 19 19.31 -0.28 5.13
C ALA A 19 17.90 0.28 5.05
N TRP A 20 16.94 -0.55 5.39
CA TRP A 20 15.56 -0.13 5.67
C TRP A 20 15.47 0.44 7.08
N TYR A 21 14.59 1.41 7.27
CA TYR A 21 14.32 1.99 8.57
C TYR A 21 13.17 1.27 9.27
N ASN A 22 13.46 0.66 10.41
CA ASN A 22 12.46 -0.01 11.24
C ASN A 22 12.03 0.91 12.39
N ILE A 23 10.83 1.47 12.26
CA ILE A 23 10.26 2.37 13.27
C ILE A 23 9.95 1.67 14.60
N LEU A 24 9.81 0.32 14.63
CA LEU A 24 9.51 -0.42 15.85
C LEU A 24 10.52 -0.13 16.96
N ALA A 25 11.78 0.14 16.59
CA ALA A 25 12.85 0.52 17.51
C ALA A 25 12.66 1.90 18.17
N ASP A 26 11.84 2.76 17.60
CA ASP A 26 11.63 4.15 18.03
C ASP A 26 10.24 4.40 18.63
N LEU A 27 9.34 3.41 18.57
CA LEU A 27 7.97 3.55 19.08
C LEU A 27 7.94 3.70 20.61
N PRO A 28 7.15 4.64 21.16
CA PRO A 28 7.03 4.84 22.60
C PRO A 28 6.29 3.69 23.32
N ARG A 29 5.56 2.86 22.58
CA ARG A 29 4.84 1.68 23.07
C ARG A 29 4.93 0.57 22.01
N PRO A 30 5.18 -0.70 22.42
CA PRO A 30 5.26 -1.81 21.47
C PRO A 30 3.90 -2.10 20.82
N LEU A 31 3.94 -2.74 19.66
CA LEU A 31 2.74 -3.27 18.99
C LEU A 31 2.12 -4.38 19.83
N ALA A 32 0.81 -4.52 19.74
CA ALA A 32 0.11 -5.70 20.25
C ALA A 32 0.54 -6.93 19.44
N PRO A 33 0.79 -8.09 20.09
CA PRO A 33 1.24 -9.29 19.39
C PRO A 33 0.12 -9.85 18.49
N PRO A 34 0.45 -10.50 17.37
CA PRO A 34 -0.51 -11.27 16.60
C PRO A 34 -0.95 -12.50 17.40
N LEU A 35 -2.20 -12.95 17.19
CA LEU A 35 -2.78 -14.07 17.93
C LEU A 35 -3.12 -15.22 16.99
N HIS A 36 -2.99 -16.44 17.50
CA HIS A 36 -3.37 -17.67 16.80
C HIS A 36 -4.89 -17.72 16.60
N PRO A 37 -5.40 -17.99 15.38
CA PRO A 37 -6.82 -17.90 15.06
C PRO A 37 -7.71 -18.85 15.90
N GLY A 38 -7.19 -20.02 16.29
CA GLY A 38 -7.96 -21.02 17.03
C GLY A 38 -7.82 -20.92 18.55
N THR A 39 -6.64 -20.49 19.07
CA THR A 39 -6.38 -20.47 20.52
C THR A 39 -6.42 -19.08 21.14
N LEU A 40 -6.38 -18.04 20.31
CA LEU A 40 -6.29 -16.61 20.71
C LEU A 40 -5.06 -16.29 21.59
N GLN A 41 -4.04 -17.15 21.57
CA GLN A 41 -2.78 -16.92 22.26
C GLN A 41 -1.78 -16.22 21.30
N PRO A 42 -0.85 -15.42 21.82
CA PRO A 42 0.22 -14.85 21.00
C PRO A 42 0.96 -15.92 20.21
N ILE A 43 1.24 -15.64 18.93
CA ILE A 43 2.03 -16.51 18.06
C ILE A 43 3.49 -16.11 18.05
N GLY A 44 4.35 -17.10 17.79
CA GLY A 44 5.78 -16.93 17.58
C GLY A 44 6.19 -17.05 16.10
N PRO A 45 7.51 -16.91 15.83
CA PRO A 45 8.06 -17.10 14.50
C PRO A 45 7.74 -18.45 13.85
N ASP A 46 7.72 -19.53 14.64
CA ASP A 46 7.45 -20.87 14.13
C ASP A 46 6.03 -21.05 13.59
N ASP A 47 5.07 -20.31 14.14
CA ASP A 47 3.67 -20.33 13.66
C ASP A 47 3.53 -19.70 12.27
N LEU A 48 4.45 -18.80 11.90
CA LEU A 48 4.48 -18.12 10.59
C LEU A 48 5.33 -18.89 9.56
N ALA A 49 6.21 -19.79 9.99
CA ALA A 49 7.13 -20.53 9.12
C ALA A 49 6.46 -21.35 8.00
N PRO A 50 5.24 -21.89 8.16
CA PRO A 50 4.53 -22.51 7.03
C PRO A 50 4.26 -21.55 5.87
N LEU A 51 4.01 -20.26 6.15
CA LEU A 51 3.62 -19.26 5.16
C LEU A 51 4.77 -18.40 4.64
N PHE A 52 5.81 -18.15 5.45
CA PHE A 52 6.88 -17.20 5.11
C PHE A 52 8.27 -17.82 5.31
N PRO A 53 9.28 -17.36 4.54
CA PRO A 53 10.67 -17.70 4.81
C PRO A 53 11.15 -17.04 6.10
N MET A 54 12.07 -17.67 6.81
CA MET A 54 12.57 -17.19 8.11
C MET A 54 13.18 -15.78 8.04
N GLY A 55 13.86 -15.45 6.96
CA GLY A 55 14.42 -14.11 6.76
C GLY A 55 13.38 -13.00 6.78
N LEU A 56 12.16 -13.23 6.29
CA LEU A 56 11.05 -12.28 6.40
C LEU A 56 10.40 -12.28 7.79
N ILE A 57 10.31 -13.46 8.42
CA ILE A 57 9.77 -13.58 9.79
C ILE A 57 10.65 -12.83 10.78
N LEU A 58 11.96 -12.95 10.67
CA LEU A 58 12.90 -12.22 11.52
C LEU A 58 12.77 -10.69 11.33
N GLN A 59 12.50 -10.22 10.11
CA GLN A 59 12.22 -8.80 9.87
C GLN A 59 10.87 -8.36 10.46
N GLU A 60 9.86 -9.24 10.43
CA GLU A 60 8.54 -8.96 11.00
C GLU A 60 8.59 -8.63 12.49
N VAL A 61 9.47 -9.32 13.22
CA VAL A 61 9.57 -9.21 14.70
C VAL A 61 10.82 -8.44 15.17
N SER A 62 11.65 -7.92 14.24
CA SER A 62 12.91 -7.28 14.58
C SER A 62 12.71 -6.01 15.40
N ALA A 63 13.57 -5.83 16.41
CA ALA A 63 13.73 -4.58 17.15
C ALA A 63 14.93 -3.73 16.66
N GLU A 64 15.68 -4.21 15.68
CA GLU A 64 16.79 -3.46 15.07
C GLU A 64 16.26 -2.25 14.32
N ARG A 65 16.84 -1.06 14.54
CA ARG A 65 16.41 0.19 13.88
C ARG A 65 16.71 0.21 12.39
N GLU A 66 17.85 -0.35 12.00
CA GLU A 66 18.31 -0.42 10.63
C GLU A 66 18.49 -1.89 10.25
N ILE A 67 17.83 -2.32 9.19
CA ILE A 67 17.95 -3.68 8.67
C ILE A 67 18.58 -3.58 7.29
N GLU A 68 19.74 -4.21 7.12
CA GLU A 68 20.53 -4.14 5.90
C GLU A 68 19.72 -4.61 4.67
N ILE A 69 19.81 -3.85 3.58
CA ILE A 69 19.26 -4.25 2.27
C ILE A 69 20.30 -5.12 1.57
N PRO A 70 20.02 -6.40 1.31
CA PRO A 70 20.96 -7.29 0.63
C PRO A 70 21.42 -6.73 -0.72
N GLU A 71 22.69 -6.93 -1.05
CA GLU A 71 23.25 -6.41 -2.30
C GLU A 71 22.48 -6.84 -3.55
N PRO A 72 22.02 -8.11 -3.72
CA PRO A 72 21.22 -8.51 -4.87
C PRO A 72 19.91 -7.73 -4.99
N VAL A 73 19.28 -7.37 -3.86
CA VAL A 73 18.08 -6.53 -3.83
C VAL A 73 18.41 -5.11 -4.29
N ARG A 74 19.51 -4.51 -3.79
CA ARG A 74 19.96 -3.17 -4.19
C ARG A 74 20.34 -3.09 -5.66
N GLN A 75 20.93 -4.13 -6.22
CA GLN A 75 21.26 -4.21 -7.65
C GLN A 75 19.99 -4.15 -8.52
N ILE A 76 18.91 -4.82 -8.10
CA ILE A 76 17.63 -4.74 -8.79
C ILE A 76 16.99 -3.37 -8.57
N TYR A 77 17.03 -2.83 -7.34
CA TYR A 77 16.55 -1.48 -7.04
C TYR A 77 17.19 -0.41 -7.93
N ALA A 78 18.46 -0.55 -8.28
CA ALA A 78 19.20 0.38 -9.13
C ALA A 78 18.58 0.59 -10.54
N GLN A 79 17.62 -0.26 -10.96
CA GLN A 79 16.88 -0.07 -12.21
C GLN A 79 15.91 1.12 -12.17
N TRP A 80 15.40 1.50 -10.98
CA TRP A 80 14.44 2.62 -10.85
C TRP A 80 14.68 3.51 -9.62
N ARG A 81 15.58 3.13 -8.73
CA ARG A 81 15.89 3.90 -7.54
C ARG A 81 17.26 4.58 -7.64
N PRO A 82 17.43 5.71 -6.97
CA PRO A 82 16.42 6.48 -6.23
C PRO A 82 15.30 7.01 -7.14
N SER A 83 14.04 6.85 -6.72
CA SER A 83 12.92 7.40 -7.49
C SER A 83 12.91 8.94 -7.40
N PRO A 84 12.43 9.66 -8.43
CA PRO A 84 12.51 11.12 -8.46
C PRO A 84 11.55 11.79 -7.46
N LEU A 85 11.98 12.94 -6.95
CA LEU A 85 11.12 13.91 -6.29
C LEU A 85 10.92 15.10 -7.23
N PHE A 86 9.68 15.52 -7.41
CA PHE A 86 9.34 16.68 -8.23
C PHE A 86 8.65 17.77 -7.39
N ARG A 87 8.87 19.03 -7.77
CA ARG A 87 8.02 20.15 -7.35
C ARG A 87 6.97 20.42 -8.40
N ALA A 88 5.70 20.38 -8.01
CA ALA A 88 4.54 20.54 -8.88
C ALA A 88 4.20 22.01 -9.17
N ARG A 89 5.15 22.76 -9.75
CA ARG A 89 5.01 24.20 -9.97
C ARG A 89 3.85 24.59 -10.88
N ARG A 90 3.51 23.74 -11.86
CA ARG A 90 2.36 23.99 -12.73
C ARG A 90 1.04 23.77 -12.00
N LEU A 91 1.00 22.79 -11.09
CA LEU A 91 -0.15 22.58 -10.21
C LEU A 91 -0.28 23.75 -9.21
N GLU A 92 0.81 24.18 -8.57
CA GLU A 92 0.83 25.36 -7.70
C GLU A 92 0.22 26.58 -8.39
N LYS A 93 0.65 26.84 -9.64
CA LYS A 93 0.13 27.92 -10.48
C LYS A 93 -1.34 27.72 -10.85
N ALA A 94 -1.75 26.52 -11.21
CA ALA A 94 -3.14 26.21 -11.58
C ALA A 94 -4.12 26.40 -10.43
N LEU A 95 -3.66 26.15 -9.18
CA LEU A 95 -4.43 26.35 -7.95
C LEU A 95 -4.36 27.80 -7.44
N ASP A 96 -3.45 28.62 -8.00
CA ASP A 96 -3.17 29.97 -7.52
C ASP A 96 -2.89 29.98 -6.01
N THR A 97 -2.00 29.10 -5.55
CA THR A 97 -1.67 28.88 -4.14
C THR A 97 -0.25 29.32 -3.82
N PRO A 98 0.02 29.83 -2.60
CA PRO A 98 1.37 30.06 -2.11
C PRO A 98 2.07 28.77 -1.64
N ALA A 99 1.38 27.63 -1.64
CA ALA A 99 1.95 26.37 -1.18
C ALA A 99 3.06 25.87 -2.12
N HIS A 100 4.08 25.24 -1.54
CA HIS A 100 5.05 24.44 -2.27
C HIS A 100 4.58 22.98 -2.27
N ILE A 101 4.33 22.40 -3.45
CA ILE A 101 3.80 21.05 -3.59
C ILE A 101 4.89 20.15 -4.18
N TYR A 102 5.28 19.13 -3.43
CA TYR A 102 6.25 18.12 -3.86
C TYR A 102 5.59 16.74 -3.95
N TYR A 103 5.98 15.97 -4.96
CA TYR A 103 5.55 14.58 -5.08
C TYR A 103 6.73 13.63 -5.30
N LYS A 104 6.78 12.58 -4.48
CA LYS A 104 7.68 11.45 -4.64
C LYS A 104 7.05 10.48 -5.63
N TYR A 105 7.69 10.25 -6.77
CA TYR A 105 7.07 9.51 -7.87
C TYR A 105 7.55 8.06 -7.94
N GLU A 106 6.73 7.14 -7.46
CA GLU A 106 7.00 5.70 -7.46
C GLU A 106 6.52 4.98 -8.73
N GLY A 107 5.80 5.67 -9.61
CA GLY A 107 5.34 5.13 -10.90
C GLY A 107 6.45 4.91 -11.93
N VAL A 108 7.68 5.33 -11.65
CA VAL A 108 8.87 5.09 -12.49
C VAL A 108 9.36 3.65 -12.42
N SER A 109 8.93 2.86 -11.43
CA SER A 109 9.31 1.46 -11.35
C SER A 109 8.78 0.67 -12.56
N PRO A 110 9.45 -0.40 -13.00
CA PRO A 110 9.01 -1.19 -14.16
C PRO A 110 7.59 -1.78 -14.02
N ALA A 111 7.13 -2.02 -12.79
CA ALA A 111 5.75 -2.44 -12.53
C ALA A 111 4.75 -1.27 -12.39
N GLY A 112 5.25 -0.03 -12.48
CA GLY A 112 4.44 1.20 -12.47
C GLY A 112 3.93 1.63 -11.11
N SER A 113 4.49 1.11 -10.00
CA SER A 113 4.09 1.47 -8.63
C SER A 113 5.18 1.16 -7.59
N HIS A 114 4.98 1.64 -6.36
CA HIS A 114 5.85 1.39 -5.19
C HIS A 114 6.01 -0.09 -4.81
N LYS A 115 5.15 -0.98 -5.31
CA LYS A 115 5.05 -2.36 -4.81
C LYS A 115 6.30 -3.21 -5.08
N LEU A 116 7.10 -2.89 -6.10
CA LEU A 116 8.37 -3.57 -6.33
C LEU A 116 9.37 -3.44 -5.18
N ASN A 117 9.27 -2.38 -4.37
CA ASN A 117 10.15 -2.17 -3.23
C ASN A 117 10.07 -3.31 -2.20
N THR A 118 8.92 -3.97 -2.10
CA THR A 118 8.76 -5.15 -1.23
C THR A 118 8.71 -6.47 -2.00
N ALA A 119 8.25 -6.48 -3.25
CA ALA A 119 8.20 -7.69 -4.06
C ALA A 119 9.61 -8.28 -4.27
N VAL A 120 10.60 -7.44 -4.56
CA VAL A 120 11.98 -7.87 -4.79
C VAL A 120 12.60 -8.53 -3.55
N PRO A 121 12.62 -7.92 -2.36
CA PRO A 121 13.15 -8.61 -1.18
C PRO A 121 12.34 -9.83 -0.78
N GLN A 122 11.00 -9.84 -0.92
CA GLN A 122 10.22 -11.05 -0.64
C GLN A 122 10.63 -12.20 -1.56
N ALA A 123 10.78 -11.97 -2.86
CA ALA A 123 11.26 -12.99 -3.80
C ALA A 123 12.69 -13.42 -3.46
N TYR A 124 13.58 -12.49 -3.12
CA TYR A 124 14.96 -12.78 -2.74
C TYR A 124 15.05 -13.74 -1.54
N TYR A 125 14.38 -13.40 -0.42
CA TYR A 125 14.44 -14.24 0.78
C TYR A 125 13.79 -15.60 0.58
N ASN A 126 12.72 -15.69 -0.20
CA ASN A 126 12.14 -16.97 -0.59
C ASN A 126 13.12 -17.81 -1.41
N LYS A 127 13.80 -17.21 -2.41
CA LYS A 127 14.77 -17.92 -3.25
C LYS A 127 15.94 -18.51 -2.48
N ILE A 128 16.56 -17.70 -1.61
CA ILE A 128 17.74 -18.14 -0.84
C ILE A 128 17.41 -19.22 0.21
N GLU A 129 16.15 -19.30 0.64
CA GLU A 129 15.68 -20.34 1.57
C GLU A 129 15.06 -21.55 0.86
N GLY A 130 15.14 -21.62 -0.47
CA GLY A 130 14.81 -22.82 -1.25
C GLY A 130 13.34 -22.95 -1.64
N THR A 131 12.51 -21.92 -1.41
CA THR A 131 11.12 -21.84 -1.93
C THR A 131 11.14 -22.00 -3.46
N LYS A 132 10.15 -22.67 -4.01
CA LYS A 132 9.98 -22.88 -5.46
C LYS A 132 8.84 -22.05 -6.04
N HIS A 133 7.77 -21.91 -5.30
CA HIS A 133 6.54 -21.29 -5.76
C HIS A 133 6.09 -20.21 -4.76
N LEU A 134 5.62 -19.07 -5.28
CA LEU A 134 4.93 -18.06 -4.48
C LEU A 134 3.45 -18.04 -4.85
N SER A 135 2.59 -18.07 -3.85
CA SER A 135 1.16 -17.83 -3.97
C SER A 135 0.84 -16.45 -3.40
N THR A 136 -0.06 -15.72 -4.06
CA THR A 136 -0.43 -14.37 -3.62
C THR A 136 -1.81 -13.98 -4.09
N GLU A 137 -2.39 -12.99 -3.41
CA GLU A 137 -3.57 -12.25 -3.85
C GLU A 137 -3.20 -10.99 -4.62
N THR A 138 -4.18 -10.40 -5.35
CA THR A 138 -4.07 -9.02 -5.82
C THR A 138 -5.45 -8.38 -5.98
N GLY A 139 -5.61 -7.16 -5.48
CA GLY A 139 -6.85 -6.38 -5.64
C GLY A 139 -7.02 -5.86 -7.06
N ALA A 140 -6.25 -4.84 -7.44
CA ALA A 140 -6.32 -4.18 -8.75
C ALA A 140 -5.29 -4.69 -9.77
N GLY A 141 -4.42 -5.64 -9.38
CA GLY A 141 -3.38 -6.21 -10.23
C GLY A 141 -1.99 -5.59 -10.06
N GLN A 142 -1.84 -4.45 -9.37
CA GLN A 142 -0.52 -3.83 -9.18
C GLN A 142 0.43 -4.70 -8.36
N TRP A 143 -0.08 -5.34 -7.29
CA TRP A 143 0.74 -6.25 -6.50
C TRP A 143 1.11 -7.51 -7.28
N GLY A 144 0.12 -8.15 -7.93
CA GLY A 144 0.37 -9.30 -8.79
C GLY A 144 1.44 -9.01 -9.85
N SER A 145 1.38 -7.87 -10.54
CA SER A 145 2.38 -7.46 -11.53
C SER A 145 3.77 -7.29 -10.92
N ALA A 146 3.86 -6.66 -9.73
CA ALA A 146 5.13 -6.43 -9.07
C ALA A 146 5.77 -7.75 -8.59
N LEU A 147 4.98 -8.65 -7.98
CA LEU A 147 5.49 -9.94 -7.52
C LEU A 147 5.87 -10.85 -8.69
N SER A 148 5.06 -10.90 -9.76
CA SER A 148 5.39 -11.69 -10.96
C SER A 148 6.72 -11.27 -11.56
N MET A 149 6.99 -9.96 -11.65
CA MET A 149 8.27 -9.45 -12.11
C MET A 149 9.41 -9.84 -11.17
N ALA A 150 9.24 -9.69 -9.85
CA ALA A 150 10.25 -10.08 -8.88
C ALA A 150 10.55 -11.60 -8.95
N CYS A 151 9.51 -12.43 -9.08
CA CYS A 151 9.66 -13.87 -9.25
C CYS A 151 10.45 -14.22 -10.51
N SER A 152 10.23 -13.53 -11.63
CA SER A 152 11.00 -13.77 -12.85
C SER A 152 12.50 -13.46 -12.68
N PHE A 153 12.87 -12.46 -11.88
CA PHE A 153 14.28 -12.15 -11.58
C PHE A 153 14.97 -13.22 -10.74
N PHE A 154 14.22 -13.90 -9.87
CA PHE A 154 14.75 -14.93 -8.97
C PHE A 154 14.38 -16.35 -9.38
N GLU A 155 13.84 -16.55 -10.58
CA GLU A 155 13.44 -17.87 -11.09
C GLU A 155 12.52 -18.62 -10.12
N LEU A 156 11.48 -17.97 -9.67
CA LEU A 156 10.40 -18.52 -8.85
C LEU A 156 9.10 -18.58 -9.66
N ASP A 157 8.36 -19.66 -9.52
CA ASP A 157 7.00 -19.71 -10.04
C ASP A 157 6.07 -18.83 -9.19
N CYS A 158 5.09 -18.19 -9.83
CA CYS A 158 4.17 -17.29 -9.15
C CYS A 158 2.73 -17.59 -9.56
N LYS A 159 1.86 -17.80 -8.55
CA LYS A 159 0.41 -17.92 -8.72
C LYS A 159 -0.31 -16.76 -8.07
N VAL A 160 -1.15 -16.07 -8.84
CA VAL A 160 -1.84 -14.85 -8.43
C VAL A 160 -3.36 -15.09 -8.41
N PHE A 161 -3.99 -14.89 -7.25
CA PHE A 161 -5.45 -14.82 -7.12
C PHE A 161 -5.90 -13.37 -7.22
N MET A 162 -6.55 -13.00 -8.32
CA MET A 162 -6.98 -11.63 -8.58
C MET A 162 -8.46 -11.46 -8.29
N VAL A 163 -8.83 -10.45 -7.49
CA VAL A 163 -10.24 -10.13 -7.19
C VAL A 163 -11.05 -10.05 -8.47
N ARG A 164 -12.13 -10.84 -8.60
CA ARG A 164 -12.90 -11.08 -9.81
C ARG A 164 -13.35 -9.81 -10.52
N VAL A 165 -13.87 -8.83 -9.79
CA VAL A 165 -14.26 -7.55 -10.40
C VAL A 165 -13.09 -6.87 -11.11
N SER A 166 -11.92 -6.87 -10.51
CA SER A 166 -10.72 -6.29 -11.12
C SER A 166 -10.16 -7.17 -12.24
N TYR A 167 -10.22 -8.49 -12.09
CA TYR A 167 -9.84 -9.44 -13.14
C TYR A 167 -10.59 -9.16 -14.46
N ASN A 168 -11.89 -8.85 -14.36
CA ASN A 168 -12.71 -8.50 -15.52
C ASN A 168 -12.47 -7.08 -16.05
N GLN A 169 -12.29 -6.11 -15.14
CA GLN A 169 -12.13 -4.69 -15.51
C GLN A 169 -10.74 -4.32 -16.04
N LYS A 170 -9.71 -5.11 -15.73
CA LYS A 170 -8.29 -4.73 -15.96
C LYS A 170 -7.51 -5.80 -16.75
N PRO A 171 -7.88 -6.07 -18.02
CA PRO A 171 -7.26 -7.12 -18.83
C PRO A 171 -5.75 -6.89 -19.05
N TYR A 172 -5.29 -5.64 -19.15
CA TYR A 172 -3.86 -5.34 -19.33
C TYR A 172 -3.02 -5.64 -18.08
N ARG A 173 -3.62 -5.61 -16.87
CA ARG A 173 -2.93 -6.07 -15.66
C ARG A 173 -2.69 -7.58 -15.69
N ARG A 174 -3.70 -8.36 -16.16
CA ARG A 174 -3.53 -9.80 -16.34
C ARG A 174 -2.43 -10.10 -17.36
N ALA A 175 -2.49 -9.44 -18.51
CA ALA A 175 -1.48 -9.61 -19.56
C ALA A 175 -0.05 -9.29 -19.05
N LEU A 176 0.10 -8.27 -18.19
CA LEU A 176 1.39 -7.94 -17.60
C LEU A 176 1.87 -9.02 -16.61
N ILE A 177 0.98 -9.55 -15.77
CA ILE A 177 1.28 -10.66 -14.85
C ILE A 177 1.76 -11.89 -15.64
N GLU A 178 1.02 -12.26 -16.69
CA GLU A 178 1.33 -13.40 -17.56
C GLU A 178 2.61 -13.18 -18.39
N ALA A 179 2.88 -11.94 -18.82
CA ALA A 179 4.11 -11.59 -19.54
C ALA A 179 5.38 -11.80 -18.68
N PHE A 180 5.28 -11.70 -17.36
CA PHE A 180 6.34 -12.02 -16.43
C PHE A 180 6.37 -13.51 -16.01
N GLY A 181 5.57 -14.36 -16.66
CA GLY A 181 5.59 -15.81 -16.47
C GLY A 181 4.72 -16.33 -15.33
N ALA A 182 3.97 -15.48 -14.63
CA ALA A 182 3.06 -15.91 -13.58
C ALA A 182 1.70 -16.38 -14.13
N THR A 183 0.99 -17.20 -13.34
CA THR A 183 -0.41 -17.56 -13.62
C THR A 183 -1.34 -16.66 -12.80
N VAL A 184 -2.49 -16.28 -13.39
CA VAL A 184 -3.48 -15.45 -12.70
C VAL A 184 -4.88 -16.06 -12.81
N THR A 185 -5.54 -16.22 -11.66
CA THR A 185 -6.87 -16.82 -11.51
C THR A 185 -7.83 -15.81 -10.88
N ALA A 186 -9.05 -15.72 -11.39
CA ALA A 186 -10.10 -14.88 -10.81
C ALA A 186 -10.57 -15.46 -9.46
N SER A 187 -10.53 -14.67 -8.39
CA SER A 187 -10.98 -15.02 -7.04
C SER A 187 -12.36 -14.42 -6.73
N PRO A 188 -13.31 -15.22 -6.19
CA PRO A 188 -13.21 -16.62 -5.77
C PRO A 188 -13.11 -17.59 -6.94
N SER A 189 -12.38 -18.72 -6.76
CA SER A 189 -12.13 -19.72 -7.78
C SER A 189 -12.65 -21.12 -7.39
N MET A 190 -12.70 -22.02 -8.36
CA MET A 190 -12.99 -23.44 -8.09
C MET A 190 -11.74 -24.26 -7.71
N GLU A 191 -10.55 -23.63 -7.68
CA GLU A 191 -9.28 -24.33 -7.44
C GLU A 191 -9.05 -24.62 -5.96
N THR A 192 -9.58 -23.77 -5.07
CA THR A 192 -9.40 -23.85 -3.62
C THR A 192 -10.69 -24.24 -2.90
N GLU A 193 -10.58 -24.73 -1.66
CA GLU A 193 -11.76 -25.00 -0.81
C GLU A 193 -12.44 -23.70 -0.41
N SER A 194 -11.64 -22.70 -0.03
CA SER A 194 -12.09 -21.34 0.31
C SER A 194 -12.91 -20.73 -0.84
N GLY A 195 -12.37 -20.79 -2.07
CA GLY A 195 -13.06 -20.25 -3.25
C GLY A 195 -14.36 -21.00 -3.55
N ARG A 196 -14.34 -22.35 -3.50
CA ARG A 196 -15.56 -23.18 -3.71
C ARG A 196 -16.64 -22.88 -2.67
N ALA A 197 -16.27 -22.73 -1.39
CA ALA A 197 -17.23 -22.41 -0.33
C ALA A 197 -17.93 -21.06 -0.58
N ILE A 198 -17.18 -20.03 -0.98
CA ILE A 198 -17.76 -18.72 -1.33
C ILE A 198 -18.67 -18.81 -2.54
N LEU A 199 -18.25 -19.53 -3.60
CA LEU A 199 -19.08 -19.67 -4.82
C LEU A 199 -20.34 -20.51 -4.58
N ALA A 200 -20.31 -21.47 -3.68
CA ALA A 200 -21.49 -22.23 -3.28
C ALA A 200 -22.52 -21.35 -2.54
N ALA A 201 -22.05 -20.44 -1.67
CA ALA A 201 -22.90 -19.52 -0.93
C ALA A 201 -23.36 -18.31 -1.78
N HIS A 202 -22.47 -17.82 -2.64
CA HIS A 202 -22.66 -16.61 -3.45
C HIS A 202 -22.11 -16.81 -4.87
N PRO A 203 -22.87 -17.47 -5.78
CA PRO A 203 -22.40 -17.82 -7.14
C PRO A 203 -21.93 -16.61 -7.97
N ASP A 204 -22.55 -15.45 -7.76
CA ASP A 204 -22.27 -14.20 -8.48
C ASP A 204 -21.28 -13.28 -7.74
N SER A 205 -20.53 -13.80 -6.77
CA SER A 205 -19.60 -13.00 -5.97
C SER A 205 -18.57 -12.30 -6.86
N ASN A 206 -18.45 -10.98 -6.69
CA ASN A 206 -17.41 -10.17 -7.32
C ASN A 206 -16.03 -10.33 -6.67
N GLY A 207 -15.96 -11.07 -5.56
CA GLY A 207 -14.77 -11.28 -4.77
C GLY A 207 -14.38 -10.07 -3.90
N SER A 208 -13.50 -10.35 -2.95
CA SER A 208 -12.85 -9.35 -2.11
C SER A 208 -11.37 -9.69 -1.95
N LEU A 209 -10.59 -8.74 -1.44
CA LEU A 209 -9.17 -9.01 -1.15
C LEU A 209 -9.04 -10.09 -0.06
N GLY A 210 -9.90 -10.05 0.97
CA GLY A 210 -9.91 -11.07 2.03
C GLY A 210 -10.18 -12.49 1.51
N ILE A 211 -11.07 -12.65 0.52
CA ILE A 211 -11.32 -13.95 -0.14
C ILE A 211 -10.07 -14.40 -0.92
N ALA A 212 -9.46 -13.51 -1.69
CA ALA A 212 -8.27 -13.83 -2.47
C ALA A 212 -7.06 -14.17 -1.59
N ILE A 213 -6.93 -13.55 -0.39
CA ILE A 213 -5.96 -13.90 0.64
C ILE A 213 -6.21 -15.33 1.12
N SER A 214 -7.45 -15.68 1.47
CA SER A 214 -7.79 -17.06 1.92
C SER A 214 -7.37 -18.10 0.89
N GLU A 215 -7.63 -17.87 -0.40
CA GLU A 215 -7.23 -18.79 -1.48
C GLU A 215 -5.70 -18.91 -1.61
N ALA A 216 -4.99 -17.78 -1.56
CA ALA A 216 -3.53 -17.77 -1.67
C ALA A 216 -2.84 -18.44 -0.47
N VAL A 217 -3.33 -18.18 0.75
CA VAL A 217 -2.84 -18.81 1.99
C VAL A 217 -3.12 -20.32 1.99
N GLU A 218 -4.32 -20.73 1.54
CA GLU A 218 -4.65 -22.15 1.43
C GLU A 218 -3.67 -22.92 0.53
N VAL A 219 -3.31 -22.34 -0.62
CA VAL A 219 -2.33 -22.94 -1.54
C VAL A 219 -0.96 -23.05 -0.88
N ALA A 220 -0.49 -21.99 -0.22
CA ALA A 220 0.79 -22.00 0.46
C ALA A 220 0.83 -23.01 1.63
N ALA A 221 -0.23 -23.11 2.41
CA ALA A 221 -0.29 -24.01 3.56
C ALA A 221 -0.33 -25.51 3.18
N LYS A 222 -0.78 -25.85 1.95
CA LYS A 222 -0.89 -27.23 1.46
C LYS A 222 0.38 -27.78 0.80
N ASP A 223 1.33 -26.92 0.43
CA ASP A 223 2.56 -27.33 -0.25
C ASP A 223 3.80 -26.77 0.45
N PRO A 224 4.71 -27.60 0.99
CA PRO A 224 5.92 -27.16 1.70
C PRO A 224 6.91 -26.40 0.80
N HIS A 225 6.80 -26.49 -0.51
CA HIS A 225 7.65 -25.77 -1.48
C HIS A 225 7.03 -24.43 -1.92
N THR A 226 5.81 -24.13 -1.47
CA THR A 226 5.10 -22.89 -1.75
C THR A 226 5.05 -22.01 -0.50
N LYS A 227 5.31 -20.72 -0.68
CA LYS A 227 5.13 -19.70 0.36
C LYS A 227 4.14 -18.65 -0.09
N TYR A 228 3.56 -17.96 0.88
CA TYR A 228 2.67 -16.84 0.66
C TYR A 228 3.48 -15.53 0.60
N ALA A 229 3.13 -14.65 -0.31
CA ALA A 229 3.68 -13.30 -0.39
C ALA A 229 2.54 -12.28 -0.43
N LEU A 230 2.72 -11.13 0.21
CA LEU A 230 1.68 -10.10 0.27
C LEU A 230 2.24 -8.69 0.07
N GLY A 231 1.41 -7.81 -0.49
CA GLY A 231 1.81 -6.45 -0.89
C GLY A 231 1.56 -5.36 0.15
N SER A 232 1.08 -5.69 1.36
CA SER A 232 0.72 -4.72 2.39
C SER A 232 0.58 -5.38 3.77
N VAL A 233 0.20 -4.62 4.79
CA VAL A 233 -0.24 -5.03 6.15
C VAL A 233 0.88 -5.44 7.08
N LEU A 234 1.74 -6.41 6.75
CA LEU A 234 2.77 -6.93 7.65
C LEU A 234 3.97 -5.97 7.77
N ASN A 235 4.65 -6.02 8.93
CA ASN A 235 5.75 -5.10 9.24
C ASN A 235 6.90 -5.19 8.25
N HIS A 236 7.31 -6.39 7.82
CA HIS A 236 8.38 -6.54 6.84
C HIS A 236 8.03 -5.88 5.49
N VAL A 237 6.75 -5.90 5.09
CA VAL A 237 6.29 -5.21 3.87
C VAL A 237 6.44 -3.69 4.02
N LEU A 238 5.99 -3.15 5.16
CA LEU A 238 6.07 -1.71 5.45
C LEU A 238 7.52 -1.26 5.60
N LEU A 239 8.36 -2.09 6.23
CA LEU A 239 9.80 -1.90 6.37
C LEU A 239 10.47 -1.70 5.00
N HIS A 240 10.23 -2.61 4.05
CA HIS A 240 10.82 -2.53 2.70
C HIS A 240 10.45 -1.25 1.96
N GLN A 241 9.27 -0.71 2.23
CA GLN A 241 8.82 0.54 1.60
C GLN A 241 9.53 1.79 2.12
N THR A 242 10.19 1.73 3.28
CA THR A 242 10.81 2.91 3.91
C THR A 242 11.91 3.56 3.07
N VAL A 243 12.44 2.87 2.06
CA VAL A 243 13.33 3.44 1.05
C VAL A 243 12.75 4.71 0.41
N ILE A 244 11.40 4.80 0.29
CA ILE A 244 10.70 5.97 -0.25
C ILE A 244 10.95 7.20 0.60
N GLY A 245 10.68 7.12 1.90
CA GLY A 245 10.85 8.23 2.83
C GLY A 245 12.32 8.56 3.11
N LEU A 246 13.19 7.54 3.16
CA LEU A 246 14.64 7.75 3.32
C LEU A 246 15.24 8.55 2.16
N GLU A 247 14.81 8.27 0.93
CA GLU A 247 15.20 9.08 -0.24
C GLU A 247 14.55 10.46 -0.22
N ALA A 248 13.24 10.53 0.10
CA ALA A 248 12.50 11.79 0.10
C ALA A 248 13.10 12.80 1.09
N ILE A 249 13.57 12.38 2.27
CA ILE A 249 14.27 13.23 3.23
C ILE A 249 15.50 13.88 2.58
N GLN A 250 16.37 13.09 1.94
CA GLN A 250 17.56 13.62 1.27
C GLN A 250 17.21 14.54 0.09
N GLN A 251 16.12 14.23 -0.63
CA GLN A 251 15.68 15.04 -1.76
C GLN A 251 15.05 16.37 -1.32
N MET A 252 14.33 16.39 -0.18
CA MET A 252 13.83 17.63 0.41
C MET A 252 14.98 18.52 0.93
N GLU A 253 16.05 17.91 1.47
CA GLU A 253 17.29 18.63 1.81
C GLU A 253 17.91 19.27 0.56
N LEU A 254 17.97 18.57 -0.58
CA LEU A 254 18.42 19.14 -1.86
C LEU A 254 17.51 20.28 -2.36
N ALA A 255 16.22 20.23 -2.05
CA ALA A 255 15.26 21.28 -2.36
C ALA A 255 15.40 22.50 -1.42
N ALA A 256 16.17 22.37 -0.34
CA ALA A 256 16.27 23.33 0.76
C ALA A 256 14.88 23.70 1.33
N ASP A 257 14.00 22.70 1.46
CA ASP A 257 12.63 22.86 1.95
C ASP A 257 12.31 21.73 2.94
N GLU A 258 11.39 21.98 3.87
CA GLU A 258 10.98 21.00 4.91
C GLU A 258 9.46 20.86 4.86
N PRO A 259 8.89 19.63 4.83
CA PRO A 259 7.46 19.45 4.77
C PRO A 259 6.72 19.90 6.03
N ASP A 260 5.70 20.75 5.86
CA ASP A 260 4.68 21.03 6.89
C ASP A 260 3.64 19.92 6.93
N VAL A 261 3.31 19.33 5.76
CA VAL A 261 2.32 18.28 5.62
C VAL A 261 2.85 17.15 4.73
N ILE A 262 2.74 15.91 5.20
CA ILE A 262 3.13 14.70 4.47
C ILE A 262 1.89 13.86 4.22
N ILE A 263 1.66 13.45 2.97
CA ILE A 263 0.42 12.81 2.55
C ILE A 263 0.71 11.55 1.75
N ALA A 264 0.02 10.45 2.06
CA ALA A 264 0.01 9.29 1.18
C ALA A 264 -1.32 8.54 1.28
N CYS A 265 -1.75 7.92 0.18
CA CYS A 265 -2.94 7.07 0.20
C CYS A 265 -2.66 5.76 0.94
N ALA A 266 -3.68 5.23 1.61
CA ALA A 266 -3.61 4.04 2.43
C ALA A 266 -4.77 3.08 2.11
N GLY A 267 -4.41 1.86 1.68
CA GLY A 267 -5.28 0.70 1.66
C GLY A 267 -4.94 -0.21 2.84
N GLY A 268 -4.06 -1.20 2.63
CA GLY A 268 -3.44 -1.94 3.73
C GLY A 268 -2.24 -1.25 4.39
N GLY A 269 -1.84 -0.05 3.96
CA GLY A 269 -0.86 0.81 4.64
C GLY A 269 0.55 0.85 4.05
N SER A 270 0.94 -0.03 3.10
CA SER A 270 2.34 -0.11 2.63
C SER A 270 2.85 1.17 1.96
N ASN A 271 2.05 1.76 1.06
CA ASN A 271 2.40 3.02 0.41
C ASN A 271 2.58 4.16 1.42
N PHE A 272 1.62 4.29 2.33
CA PHE A 272 1.65 5.31 3.37
C PHE A 272 2.89 5.14 4.26
N ALA A 273 3.11 3.94 4.79
CA ALA A 273 4.24 3.64 5.67
C ALA A 273 5.58 3.93 4.99
N GLY A 274 5.70 3.63 3.69
CA GLY A 274 6.93 3.86 2.94
C GLY A 274 7.41 5.29 2.96
N LEU A 275 6.53 6.25 2.72
CA LEU A 275 6.87 7.66 2.83
C LEU A 275 6.89 8.12 4.31
N ALA A 276 5.86 7.74 5.08
CA ALA A 276 5.56 8.35 6.36
C ALA A 276 6.46 7.88 7.51
N MET A 277 6.80 6.58 7.62
CA MET A 277 7.47 6.05 8.82
C MET A 277 8.84 6.69 9.11
N PRO A 278 9.71 6.99 8.11
CA PRO A 278 10.94 7.75 8.37
C PRO A 278 10.67 9.15 8.95
N TYR A 279 9.60 9.81 8.54
CA TYR A 279 9.20 11.11 9.09
C TYR A 279 8.52 11.01 10.46
N VAL A 280 7.74 9.94 10.71
CA VAL A 280 7.21 9.65 12.06
C VAL A 280 8.36 9.42 13.03
N GLY A 281 9.42 8.70 12.62
CA GLY A 281 10.62 8.53 13.42
C GLY A 281 11.32 9.86 13.73
N ARG A 282 11.43 10.77 12.77
CA ARG A 282 11.93 12.14 12.99
C ARG A 282 11.05 12.94 13.96
N LYS A 283 9.71 12.77 13.84
CA LYS A 283 8.75 13.43 14.75
C LYS A 283 8.87 12.92 16.17
N ILE A 284 9.00 11.62 16.39
CA ILE A 284 9.24 11.03 17.72
C ILE A 284 10.53 11.58 18.35
N LYS A 285 11.58 11.80 17.56
CA LYS A 285 12.86 12.36 17.97
C LYS A 285 12.87 13.89 18.10
N GLY A 286 11.73 14.56 17.87
CA GLY A 286 11.65 16.03 17.91
C GLY A 286 12.38 16.74 16.76
N GLN A 287 12.65 16.03 15.66
CA GLN A 287 13.35 16.53 14.47
C GLN A 287 12.43 17.03 13.36
N SER A 288 11.12 16.83 13.48
CA SER A 288 10.10 17.32 12.57
C SER A 288 8.79 17.57 13.29
N ASN A 289 8.06 18.62 12.89
CA ASN A 289 6.72 18.95 13.38
C ASN A 289 5.67 18.72 12.29
N ALA A 290 6.00 18.04 11.19
CA ALA A 290 5.09 17.81 10.09
C ALA A 290 3.79 17.11 10.54
N ARG A 291 2.67 17.57 10.01
CA ARG A 291 1.44 16.79 10.03
C ARG A 291 1.57 15.65 9.02
N ILE A 292 1.15 14.45 9.40
CA ILE A 292 1.27 13.26 8.56
C ILE A 292 -0.12 12.68 8.38
N VAL A 293 -0.62 12.66 7.14
CA VAL A 293 -2.01 12.36 6.81
C VAL A 293 -2.09 11.10 5.94
N ALA A 294 -2.72 10.06 6.48
CA ALA A 294 -3.10 8.86 5.73
C ALA A 294 -4.45 9.08 5.05
N VAL A 295 -4.54 8.86 3.76
CA VAL A 295 -5.75 9.13 2.98
C VAL A 295 -6.36 7.84 2.49
N GLU A 296 -7.60 7.57 2.89
CA GLU A 296 -8.35 6.38 2.48
C GLU A 296 -9.59 6.75 1.65
N PRO A 297 -10.16 5.84 0.83
CA PRO A 297 -11.41 6.09 0.15
C PRO A 297 -12.59 6.10 1.13
N ALA A 298 -13.53 7.02 0.94
CA ALA A 298 -14.76 7.07 1.73
C ALA A 298 -15.59 5.77 1.66
N ALA A 299 -15.38 4.98 0.62
CA ALA A 299 -15.99 3.67 0.42
C ALA A 299 -15.35 2.53 1.26
N CYS A 300 -14.13 2.72 1.80
CA CYS A 300 -13.42 1.74 2.65
C CYS A 300 -12.73 2.48 3.82
N PRO A 301 -13.50 3.07 4.75
CA PRO A 301 -13.01 4.01 5.75
C PRO A 301 -12.51 3.30 7.03
N SER A 302 -11.50 2.44 6.91
CA SER A 302 -11.01 1.61 8.01
C SER A 302 -10.45 2.40 9.19
N MET A 303 -9.72 3.49 8.91
CA MET A 303 -9.13 4.35 9.95
C MET A 303 -10.11 5.38 10.51
N THR A 304 -11.01 5.90 9.67
CA THR A 304 -11.90 7.00 10.08
C THR A 304 -13.25 6.54 10.62
N LYS A 305 -13.76 5.38 10.17
CA LYS A 305 -15.04 4.80 10.62
C LYS A 305 -14.92 3.40 11.22
N GLY A 306 -13.81 2.71 11.02
CA GLY A 306 -13.50 1.41 11.62
C GLY A 306 -13.16 1.50 13.09
N LYS A 307 -12.89 0.35 13.72
CA LYS A 307 -12.48 0.25 15.12
C LYS A 307 -11.10 -0.36 15.25
N PHE A 308 -10.34 0.05 16.26
CA PHE A 308 -9.02 -0.51 16.57
C PHE A 308 -9.17 -1.75 17.45
N LEU A 309 -9.31 -2.91 16.80
CA LEU A 309 -9.61 -4.20 17.42
C LEU A 309 -8.76 -5.31 16.79
N TYR A 310 -8.74 -6.48 17.40
CA TYR A 310 -8.23 -7.69 16.80
C TYR A 310 -9.19 -8.20 15.72
N ASP A 311 -8.65 -8.45 14.52
CA ASP A 311 -9.40 -9.01 13.40
C ASP A 311 -8.51 -9.91 12.56
N PHE A 312 -9.11 -10.76 11.74
CA PHE A 312 -8.41 -11.61 10.80
C PHE A 312 -7.94 -10.81 9.57
N GLY A 313 -6.82 -11.21 9.00
CA GLY A 313 -6.33 -10.63 7.76
C GLY A 313 -7.14 -11.07 6.52
N ASP A 314 -7.93 -12.15 6.64
CA ASP A 314 -8.66 -12.79 5.55
C ASP A 314 -10.10 -13.16 5.94
N THR A 315 -10.96 -13.37 4.92
CA THR A 315 -12.37 -13.71 5.13
C THR A 315 -12.57 -15.16 5.59
N GLY A 316 -11.64 -16.06 5.27
CA GLY A 316 -11.70 -17.47 5.65
C GLY A 316 -11.12 -17.77 7.04
N HIS A 317 -10.64 -16.76 7.74
CA HIS A 317 -10.03 -16.85 9.08
C HIS A 317 -8.83 -17.81 9.15
N LEU A 318 -8.06 -17.88 8.06
CA LEU A 318 -6.85 -18.71 7.96
C LEU A 318 -5.59 -18.01 8.47
N THR A 319 -5.62 -16.67 8.51
CA THR A 319 -4.51 -15.84 8.97
C THR A 319 -4.59 -15.60 10.48
N PRO A 320 -3.47 -15.24 11.15
CA PRO A 320 -3.50 -14.77 12.52
C PRO A 320 -4.39 -13.52 12.69
N LEU A 321 -4.94 -13.36 13.91
CA LEU A 321 -5.58 -12.10 14.29
C LEU A 321 -4.50 -11.07 14.57
N VAL A 322 -4.71 -9.87 14.06
CA VAL A 322 -3.84 -8.72 14.32
C VAL A 322 -4.66 -7.53 14.82
N LYS A 323 -4.09 -6.75 15.73
CA LYS A 323 -4.76 -5.56 16.25
C LYS A 323 -4.62 -4.41 15.24
N MET A 324 -5.74 -4.02 14.63
CA MET A 324 -5.76 -3.06 13.53
C MET A 324 -7.03 -2.22 13.52
N ASN A 325 -7.00 -1.09 12.82
CA ASN A 325 -8.24 -0.41 12.44
C ASN A 325 -8.95 -1.25 11.38
N THR A 326 -10.16 -1.68 11.65
CA THR A 326 -10.90 -2.61 10.79
C THR A 326 -12.36 -2.25 10.63
N LEU A 327 -12.91 -2.64 9.48
CA LEU A 327 -14.34 -2.63 9.15
C LEU A 327 -14.98 -4.02 9.36
N GLY A 328 -14.17 -5.02 9.79
CA GLY A 328 -14.56 -6.42 9.94
C GLY A 328 -14.11 -7.28 8.73
N SER A 329 -13.57 -8.49 8.99
CA SER A 329 -13.05 -9.40 7.96
C SER A 329 -14.08 -9.91 6.96
N THR A 330 -15.37 -9.80 7.27
CA THR A 330 -16.49 -10.11 6.38
C THR A 330 -16.95 -8.92 5.51
N PHE A 331 -16.33 -7.73 5.72
CA PHE A 331 -16.63 -6.53 4.93
C PHE A 331 -16.41 -6.74 3.43
N MET A 332 -17.42 -6.41 2.63
CA MET A 332 -17.38 -6.50 1.16
C MET A 332 -17.29 -5.10 0.56
N PRO A 333 -16.09 -4.68 0.13
CA PRO A 333 -15.91 -3.34 -0.42
C PRO A 333 -16.67 -3.16 -1.74
N PRO A 334 -17.27 -1.98 -1.99
CA PRO A 334 -17.89 -1.67 -3.27
C PRO A 334 -16.86 -1.66 -4.40
N GLY A 335 -17.33 -1.82 -5.64
CA GLY A 335 -16.50 -1.93 -6.84
C GLY A 335 -15.84 -0.62 -7.31
N ILE A 336 -15.43 0.28 -6.42
CA ILE A 336 -14.74 1.52 -6.78
C ILE A 336 -13.44 1.23 -7.52
N HIS A 337 -13.00 2.15 -8.38
CA HIS A 337 -11.82 1.97 -9.24
C HIS A 337 -10.47 2.05 -8.52
N ALA A 338 -10.41 2.38 -7.25
CA ALA A 338 -9.19 2.32 -6.43
C ALA A 338 -9.03 0.93 -5.78
N GLY A 339 -8.88 -0.12 -6.58
CA GLY A 339 -8.87 -1.51 -6.13
C GLY A 339 -7.77 -1.86 -5.12
N GLY A 340 -6.63 -1.16 -5.17
CA GLY A 340 -5.53 -1.29 -4.20
C GLY A 340 -5.83 -0.67 -2.83
N LEU A 341 -6.93 0.08 -2.69
CA LEU A 341 -7.39 0.65 -1.42
C LEU A 341 -8.65 -0.05 -0.86
N ARG A 342 -9.11 -1.12 -1.50
CA ARG A 342 -10.30 -1.88 -1.07
C ARG A 342 -9.92 -3.04 -0.16
N TYR A 343 -9.62 -2.73 1.08
CA TYR A 343 -9.31 -3.73 2.11
C TYR A 343 -10.02 -3.35 3.42
N HIS A 344 -10.48 -4.35 4.17
CA HIS A 344 -11.25 -4.14 5.40
C HIS A 344 -10.41 -3.64 6.57
N GLY A 345 -9.10 -3.90 6.55
CA GLY A 345 -8.19 -3.63 7.67
C GLY A 345 -7.00 -2.73 7.27
N MET A 346 -6.43 -2.08 8.26
CA MET A 346 -5.22 -1.28 8.15
C MET A 346 -4.05 -2.00 8.84
N ALA A 347 -2.84 -1.93 8.26
CA ALA A 347 -1.65 -2.50 8.89
C ALA A 347 -1.60 -2.21 10.39
N PRO A 348 -1.27 -3.20 11.25
CA PRO A 348 -1.15 -3.00 12.70
C PRO A 348 -0.26 -1.82 13.07
N LEU A 349 0.88 -1.68 12.40
CA LEU A 349 1.82 -0.58 12.63
C LEU A 349 1.20 0.79 12.29
N VAL A 350 0.48 0.92 11.17
CA VAL A 350 -0.19 2.18 10.80
C VAL A 350 -1.31 2.51 11.78
N SER A 351 -2.09 1.51 12.14
CA SER A 351 -3.16 1.64 13.15
C SER A 351 -2.61 2.06 14.51
N HIS A 352 -1.47 1.51 14.89
CA HIS A 352 -0.81 1.81 16.16
C HIS A 352 -0.28 3.26 16.20
N VAL A 353 0.37 3.75 15.14
CA VAL A 353 0.84 5.14 15.12
C VAL A 353 -0.31 6.15 15.02
N LEU A 354 -1.47 5.73 14.47
CA LEU A 354 -2.71 6.52 14.53
C LEU A 354 -3.25 6.59 15.96
N ASP A 355 -3.33 5.47 16.67
CA ASP A 355 -3.74 5.38 18.08
C ASP A 355 -2.82 6.18 19.01
N LEU A 356 -1.53 6.28 18.68
CA LEU A 356 -0.55 7.12 19.38
C LEU A 356 -0.70 8.63 19.06
N GLY A 357 -1.58 9.02 18.15
CA GLY A 357 -1.74 10.42 17.72
C GLY A 357 -0.54 10.98 16.93
N LEU A 358 0.31 10.12 16.38
CA LEU A 358 1.48 10.52 15.59
C LEU A 358 1.12 10.88 14.14
N ILE A 359 -0.01 10.36 13.65
CA ILE A 359 -0.56 10.60 12.31
C ILE A 359 -2.05 10.94 12.39
N GLU A 360 -2.59 11.43 11.29
CA GLU A 360 -4.00 11.73 11.08
C GLU A 360 -4.55 10.87 9.93
N ALA A 361 -5.86 10.66 9.90
CA ALA A 361 -6.55 9.99 8.79
C ALA A 361 -7.57 10.92 8.14
N ALA A 362 -7.69 10.84 6.81
CA ALA A 362 -8.67 11.58 6.03
C ALA A 362 -9.31 10.67 4.97
N THR A 363 -10.54 10.98 4.57
CA THR A 363 -11.25 10.27 3.48
C THR A 363 -11.42 11.16 2.27
N VAL A 364 -11.42 10.53 1.07
CA VAL A 364 -11.71 11.19 -0.19
C VAL A 364 -12.77 10.38 -0.94
N GLN A 365 -13.76 11.06 -1.51
CA GLN A 365 -14.77 10.46 -2.37
C GLN A 365 -14.20 10.13 -3.76
N GLN A 366 -14.76 9.12 -4.43
CA GLN A 366 -14.26 8.65 -5.73
C GLN A 366 -14.23 9.75 -6.79
N LEU A 367 -15.30 10.54 -6.90
CA LEU A 367 -15.39 11.60 -7.90
C LEU A 367 -14.37 12.71 -7.65
N ASP A 368 -14.15 13.08 -6.40
CA ASP A 368 -13.15 14.08 -6.02
C ASP A 368 -11.73 13.60 -6.31
N ALA A 369 -11.46 12.32 -6.06
CA ALA A 369 -10.18 11.70 -6.38
C ALA A 369 -9.90 11.75 -7.90
N PHE A 370 -10.87 11.42 -8.75
CA PHE A 370 -10.70 11.49 -10.21
C PHE A 370 -10.61 12.93 -10.73
N ALA A 371 -11.38 13.87 -10.17
CA ALA A 371 -11.26 15.29 -10.51
C ALA A 371 -9.87 15.82 -10.21
N ALA A 372 -9.32 15.49 -9.04
CA ALA A 372 -7.98 15.84 -8.64
C ALA A 372 -6.91 15.20 -9.55
N GLY A 373 -7.07 13.91 -9.88
CA GLY A 373 -6.17 13.20 -10.78
C GLY A 373 -6.11 13.81 -12.19
N ILE A 374 -7.25 14.24 -12.74
CA ILE A 374 -7.30 14.94 -14.03
C ILE A 374 -6.65 16.33 -13.92
N THR A 375 -6.90 17.07 -12.85
CA THR A 375 -6.27 18.37 -12.61
C THR A 375 -4.75 18.22 -12.55
N PHE A 376 -4.26 17.23 -11.82
CA PHE A 376 -2.84 16.91 -11.74
C PHE A 376 -2.26 16.49 -13.08
N ALA A 377 -2.93 15.61 -13.82
CA ALA A 377 -2.47 15.13 -15.13
C ALA A 377 -2.33 16.29 -16.13
N ARG A 378 -3.28 17.23 -16.15
CA ARG A 378 -3.23 18.41 -17.01
C ARG A 378 -2.12 19.39 -16.63
N ALA A 379 -1.82 19.50 -15.33
CA ALA A 379 -0.77 20.38 -14.84
C ALA A 379 0.63 19.75 -15.00
N GLU A 380 0.82 18.51 -14.56
CA GLU A 380 2.14 17.89 -14.40
C GLU A 380 2.46 16.83 -15.48
N GLY A 381 1.52 16.48 -16.35
CA GLY A 381 1.73 15.56 -17.49
C GLY A 381 1.80 14.09 -17.09
N ILE A 382 1.45 13.73 -15.84
CA ILE A 382 1.44 12.35 -15.34
C ILE A 382 0.00 12.00 -15.00
N VAL A 383 -0.51 10.89 -15.55
CA VAL A 383 -1.80 10.32 -15.16
C VAL A 383 -1.57 9.43 -13.93
N PRO A 384 -2.08 9.79 -12.76
CA PRO A 384 -1.89 8.99 -11.55
C PRO A 384 -2.69 7.68 -11.59
N ALA A 385 -2.27 6.67 -10.84
CA ALA A 385 -3.14 5.54 -10.53
C ALA A 385 -4.37 6.03 -9.73
N PRO A 386 -5.56 5.42 -9.88
CA PRO A 386 -6.76 5.82 -9.14
C PRO A 386 -6.56 5.84 -7.62
N GLU A 387 -5.71 4.97 -7.11
CA GLU A 387 -5.28 4.96 -5.71
C GLU A 387 -4.51 6.24 -5.35
N ALA A 388 -3.55 6.64 -6.17
CA ALA A 388 -2.72 7.83 -5.95
C ALA A 388 -3.53 9.14 -6.04
N ASN A 389 -4.64 9.14 -6.78
CA ASN A 389 -5.56 10.28 -6.87
C ASN A 389 -6.05 10.74 -5.49
N HIS A 390 -6.19 9.83 -4.52
CA HIS A 390 -6.62 10.18 -3.16
C HIS A 390 -5.58 11.06 -2.45
N ALA A 391 -4.28 10.75 -2.61
CA ALA A 391 -3.21 11.60 -2.09
C ALA A 391 -3.13 12.94 -2.83
N VAL A 392 -3.33 12.95 -4.15
CA VAL A 392 -3.40 14.18 -4.96
C VAL A 392 -4.55 15.07 -4.49
N ALA A 393 -5.74 14.51 -4.27
CA ALA A 393 -6.91 15.26 -3.79
C ALA A 393 -6.66 15.90 -2.43
N GLN A 394 -6.07 15.17 -1.50
CA GLN A 394 -5.71 15.73 -0.19
C GLN A 394 -4.62 16.79 -0.29
N ALA A 395 -3.62 16.62 -1.18
CA ALA A 395 -2.59 17.63 -1.41
C ALA A 395 -3.19 18.93 -1.99
N ILE A 396 -4.13 18.84 -2.93
CA ILE A 396 -4.88 19.98 -3.44
C ILE A 396 -5.69 20.65 -2.34
N THR A 397 -6.36 19.87 -1.48
CA THR A 397 -7.10 20.41 -0.33
C THR A 397 -6.21 21.20 0.62
N GLU A 398 -5.03 20.69 0.96
CA GLU A 398 -4.07 21.40 1.83
C GLU A 398 -3.48 22.65 1.14
N ALA A 399 -3.28 22.60 -0.17
CA ALA A 399 -2.81 23.75 -0.96
C ALA A 399 -3.86 24.88 -1.02
N LEU A 400 -5.15 24.53 -1.15
CA LEU A 400 -6.23 25.51 -1.14
C LEU A 400 -6.43 26.10 0.27
N LYS A 401 -6.28 25.32 1.34
CA LYS A 401 -6.25 25.85 2.71
C LYS A 401 -5.10 26.83 2.92
N ALA A 402 -3.91 26.54 2.39
CA ALA A 402 -2.77 27.46 2.45
C ALA A 402 -3.08 28.80 1.74
N LYS A 403 -3.81 28.74 0.60
CA LYS A 403 -4.30 29.94 -0.11
C LYS A 403 -5.30 30.74 0.72
N GLU A 404 -6.30 30.07 1.32
CA GLU A 404 -7.31 30.72 2.16
C GLU A 404 -6.67 31.37 3.42
N GLU A 405 -5.68 30.72 4.01
CA GLU A 405 -4.92 31.23 5.15
C GLU A 405 -3.91 32.32 4.76
N GLY A 406 -3.64 32.53 3.45
CA GLY A 406 -2.59 33.43 2.96
C GLY A 406 -1.19 33.06 3.43
N ARG A 407 -0.96 31.79 3.75
CA ARG A 407 0.30 31.28 4.35
C ARG A 407 0.92 30.22 3.45
N GLN A 408 2.23 30.37 3.18
CA GLN A 408 3.00 29.34 2.52
C GLN A 408 3.06 28.08 3.41
N LYS A 409 2.81 26.91 2.79
CA LYS A 409 3.00 25.58 3.38
C LYS A 409 3.74 24.69 2.40
N THR A 410 4.62 23.86 2.89
CA THR A 410 5.28 22.83 2.10
C THR A 410 4.57 21.51 2.25
N ILE A 411 4.07 20.99 1.14
CA ILE A 411 3.26 19.76 1.06
C ILE A 411 4.08 18.72 0.31
N LEU A 412 4.34 17.58 0.94
CA LEU A 412 4.98 16.41 0.33
C LEU A 412 3.97 15.28 0.24
N PHE A 413 3.75 14.73 -0.95
CA PHE A 413 2.91 13.54 -1.08
C PHE A 413 3.57 12.43 -1.90
N ASN A 414 3.13 11.16 -1.67
CA ASN A 414 3.57 10.03 -2.47
C ASN A 414 2.65 9.80 -3.66
N LEU A 415 3.19 9.95 -4.86
CA LEU A 415 2.55 9.55 -6.11
C LEU A 415 2.88 8.07 -6.36
N SER A 416 2.11 7.19 -5.74
CA SER A 416 2.41 5.77 -5.53
C SER A 416 2.46 4.91 -6.79
N GLY A 417 1.91 5.40 -7.91
CA GLY A 417 1.90 4.72 -9.20
C GLY A 417 1.27 5.54 -10.30
N HIS A 418 1.52 5.14 -11.56
CA HIS A 418 0.88 5.72 -12.75
C HIS A 418 -0.42 4.98 -13.11
N GLY A 419 -1.31 5.66 -13.84
CA GLY A 419 -2.63 5.19 -14.26
C GLY A 419 -2.70 4.56 -15.65
N HIS A 420 -1.57 4.27 -16.32
CA HIS A 420 -1.57 3.82 -17.71
C HIS A 420 -2.33 2.51 -17.93
N PHE A 421 -2.37 1.62 -16.94
CA PHE A 421 -3.18 0.40 -16.98
C PHE A 421 -4.62 0.59 -16.47
N ASP A 422 -4.98 1.81 -16.06
CA ASP A 422 -6.27 2.13 -15.43
C ASP A 422 -7.06 3.17 -16.25
N MET A 423 -6.71 3.37 -17.54
CA MET A 423 -7.32 4.38 -18.40
C MET A 423 -8.83 4.19 -18.57
N GLN A 424 -9.33 2.94 -18.49
CA GLN A 424 -10.77 2.67 -18.53
C GLN A 424 -11.51 3.39 -17.40
N SER A 425 -10.93 3.47 -16.20
CA SER A 425 -11.55 4.19 -15.08
C SER A 425 -11.67 5.69 -15.33
N TYR A 426 -10.70 6.27 -16.03
CA TYR A 426 -10.76 7.67 -16.45
C TYR A 426 -11.80 7.91 -17.54
N LEU A 427 -11.96 6.96 -18.49
CA LEU A 427 -13.05 7.03 -19.48
C LEU A 427 -14.42 6.92 -18.78
N ASP A 428 -14.59 6.03 -17.83
CA ASP A 428 -15.84 5.88 -17.10
C ASP A 428 -16.17 7.12 -16.26
N TYR A 429 -15.15 7.76 -15.64
CA TYR A 429 -15.32 9.03 -14.97
C TYR A 429 -15.77 10.15 -15.93
N GLN A 430 -15.10 10.31 -17.07
CA GLN A 430 -15.44 11.32 -18.08
C GLN A 430 -16.83 11.09 -18.69
N ALA A 431 -17.27 9.84 -18.79
CA ALA A 431 -18.61 9.46 -19.25
C ALA A 431 -19.70 9.60 -18.18
N GLY A 432 -19.37 10.07 -16.96
CA GLY A 432 -20.32 10.22 -15.86
C GLY A 432 -20.86 8.90 -15.31
N LYS A 433 -20.11 7.80 -15.46
CA LYS A 433 -20.54 6.45 -15.00
C LYS A 433 -20.10 6.15 -13.57
N LEU A 434 -19.21 6.95 -12.99
CA LEU A 434 -18.76 6.75 -11.61
C LEU A 434 -19.64 7.51 -10.64
N GLU A 435 -19.81 6.92 -9.46
CA GLU A 435 -20.61 7.48 -8.38
C GLU A 435 -19.79 7.53 -7.08
N ASN A 436 -20.11 8.47 -6.21
CA ASN A 436 -19.63 8.46 -4.85
C ASN A 436 -20.34 7.37 -4.06
N TYR A 437 -19.62 6.75 -3.16
CA TYR A 437 -20.15 5.72 -2.30
C TYR A 437 -19.68 5.94 -0.86
N GLU A 438 -20.63 6.04 0.05
CA GLU A 438 -20.37 5.95 1.50
C GLU A 438 -20.89 4.61 2.00
N TYR A 439 -20.02 3.86 2.65
CA TYR A 439 -20.42 2.57 3.20
C TYR A 439 -21.41 2.76 4.35
N PRO A 440 -22.53 2.02 4.36
CA PRO A 440 -23.54 2.15 5.40
C PRO A 440 -22.99 1.79 6.78
N ALA A 441 -23.22 2.64 7.77
CA ALA A 441 -22.74 2.44 9.14
C ALA A 441 -23.28 1.14 9.78
N GLU A 442 -24.49 0.73 9.40
CA GLU A 442 -25.14 -0.48 9.88
C GLU A 442 -24.41 -1.74 9.38
N GLU A 443 -23.94 -1.74 8.13
CA GLU A 443 -23.18 -2.87 7.58
C GLU A 443 -21.79 -3.00 8.23
N ILE A 444 -21.15 -1.86 8.53
CA ILE A 444 -19.90 -1.85 9.32
C ILE A 444 -20.18 -2.43 10.71
N ALA A 445 -21.25 -2.01 11.37
CA ALA A 445 -21.60 -2.50 12.70
C ALA A 445 -21.89 -4.01 12.71
N MET A 446 -22.57 -4.54 11.69
CA MET A 446 -22.81 -5.98 11.53
C MET A 446 -21.52 -6.76 11.32
N ALA A 447 -20.62 -6.29 10.45
CA ALA A 447 -19.34 -6.95 10.22
C ALA A 447 -18.44 -6.96 11.47
N LEU A 448 -18.43 -5.86 12.24
CA LEU A 448 -17.69 -5.76 13.49
C LEU A 448 -18.28 -6.62 14.63
N ALA A 449 -19.59 -6.86 14.63
CA ALA A 449 -20.24 -7.70 15.66
C ALA A 449 -19.85 -9.17 15.59
N GLY A 450 -19.33 -9.63 14.44
CA GLY A 450 -18.84 -10.99 14.24
C GLY A 450 -17.39 -11.24 14.70
N LEU A 451 -16.69 -10.22 15.19
CA LEU A 451 -15.29 -10.33 15.57
C LEU A 451 -15.11 -11.06 16.90
N PRO A 452 -14.02 -11.83 17.08
CA PRO A 452 -13.70 -12.47 18.36
C PRO A 452 -13.54 -11.43 19.47
N ALA A 453 -14.15 -11.71 20.62
CA ALA A 453 -13.90 -10.95 21.83
C ALA A 453 -12.52 -11.30 22.38
N VAL A 454 -11.52 -10.50 22.05
CA VAL A 454 -10.17 -10.60 22.62
C VAL A 454 -10.06 -9.54 23.72
N GLY A 455 -9.77 -9.98 24.95
CA GLY A 455 -9.68 -9.13 26.13
C GLY A 455 -8.51 -8.15 26.13
#